data_020777348f82e639f5f4fcb976b86b00
#
_entry.id   020777348f82e639f5f4fcb976b86b00
#
_cell.length_a   1.000
_cell.length_b   1.000
_cell.length_c   1.000
_cell.angle_alpha   90.00
_cell.angle_beta   90.00
_cell.angle_gamma   90.00
#
_symmetry.space_group_name_H-M   'P 1'
#
loop_
_entity.id
_entity.type
_entity.pdbx_description
1 polymer ?
#
loop_
_entity_poly.entity_id
_entity_poly.type
_entity_poly.pdbx_seq_one_letter_code
_entity_poly.pdbx_strand_id
1 'polypeptide(L)'
;MHRKTANFKSNLKNNLNVPANLKYSSDHEWCRIEGDTAVIGITDFAQSQLGDIVFVDVPTVGETLAAGEVFGTIEAVKTVSDAFLPVGGEIVEFNDAVDADPSIVNKDVYGEGWLVKVKMSDPAEYDALLSAADYEKLIG
;
A
#
# COMPACT_ATOMS: atom_id res chain seq x y z
N MET A 1 16.20 7.08 28.21
CA MET A 1 15.90 6.68 27.77
C MET A 1 16.13 6.75 27.58
N HIS A 2 15.84 6.97 27.42
CA HIS A 2 15.42 6.73 27.13
C HIS A 2 15.26 6.63 26.80
N ARG A 3 15.84 7.19 26.47
CA ARG A 3 15.00 7.07 25.73
C ARG A 3 13.86 7.84 25.64
N LYS A 4 13.61 9.40 25.72
CA LYS A 4 12.18 9.48 25.81
C LYS A 4 11.52 10.38 24.82
N THR A 5 12.05 11.55 24.49
CA THR A 5 11.44 12.33 23.40
C THR A 5 11.68 11.69 22.07
N ALA A 6 12.91 11.36 21.81
CA ALA A 6 13.21 10.56 20.62
C ALA A 6 12.49 9.24 20.70
N ASN A 7 12.39 8.67 21.91
CA ASN A 7 11.68 7.43 22.12
C ASN A 7 10.20 7.56 21.88
N PHE A 8 9.61 8.70 22.21
CA PHE A 8 8.21 8.94 21.90
C PHE A 8 7.97 8.83 20.40
N LYS A 9 8.82 9.48 19.60
CA LYS A 9 8.70 9.37 18.15
C LYS A 9 8.91 7.94 17.67
N SER A 10 9.88 7.25 18.27
CA SER A 10 10.11 5.83 17.96
C SER A 10 8.91 4.98 18.33
N ASN A 11 8.27 5.28 19.45
CA ASN A 11 7.08 4.54 19.87
C ASN A 11 5.94 4.71 18.90
N LEU A 12 5.77 5.87 18.32
CA LEU A 12 4.76 6.09 17.28
C LEU A 12 5.05 5.20 16.08
N LYS A 13 6.31 5.12 15.64
CA LYS A 13 6.68 4.23 14.54
C LYS A 13 6.51 2.77 14.90
N ASN A 14 6.83 2.41 16.13
CA ASN A 14 6.68 1.03 16.60
C ASN A 14 5.21 0.60 16.69
N ASN A 15 4.29 1.56 16.74
CA ASN A 15 2.87 1.24 16.74
C ASN A 15 2.32 0.97 15.34
N LEU A 16 3.11 1.27 14.30
CA LEU A 16 2.73 0.96 12.95
C LEU A 16 2.98 -0.51 12.65
N ASN A 17 2.05 -1.11 11.93
CA ASN A 17 2.16 -2.51 11.56
C ASN A 17 2.88 -2.63 10.23
N VAL A 18 3.92 -3.47 10.18
CA VAL A 18 4.68 -3.79 8.96
C VAL A 18 4.82 -5.31 8.91
N PRO A 19 3.81 -6.02 8.35
CA PRO A 19 3.85 -7.49 8.31
C PRO A 19 5.10 -8.02 7.62
N ALA A 20 5.71 -9.03 8.26
CA ALA A 20 6.98 -9.60 7.81
C ALA A 20 6.83 -10.43 6.53
N ASN A 21 5.62 -10.88 6.22
CA ASN A 21 5.36 -11.76 5.08
C ASN A 21 4.99 -11.02 3.80
N LEU A 22 5.04 -9.69 3.81
CA LEU A 22 4.75 -8.86 2.64
C LEU A 22 6.02 -8.22 2.11
N LYS A 23 5.91 -7.65 0.91
CA LYS A 23 6.95 -6.80 0.36
C LYS A 23 6.41 -5.39 0.15
N TYR A 24 7.30 -4.42 0.00
CA TYR A 24 6.93 -3.01 0.09
C TYR A 24 7.64 -2.19 -0.97
N SER A 25 6.97 -1.11 -1.41
CA SER A 25 7.60 -0.12 -2.27
C SER A 25 8.02 1.10 -1.45
N SER A 26 8.93 1.91 -2.01
CA SER A 26 9.32 3.18 -1.39
C SER A 26 8.20 4.22 -1.45
N ASP A 27 7.16 3.96 -2.22
CA ASP A 27 5.97 4.82 -2.31
C ASP A 27 4.89 4.40 -1.32
N HIS A 28 5.22 3.49 -0.39
CA HIS A 28 4.35 3.08 0.72
C HIS A 28 3.16 2.25 0.26
N GLU A 29 3.38 1.36 -0.71
CA GLU A 29 2.42 0.30 -1.02
C GLU A 29 2.98 -1.04 -0.56
N TRP A 30 2.06 -1.94 -0.18
CA TRP A 30 2.43 -3.33 0.13
C TRP A 30 1.99 -4.23 -1.02
N CYS A 31 2.64 -5.39 -1.10
CA CYS A 31 2.40 -6.34 -2.17
C CYS A 31 2.44 -7.76 -1.60
N ARG A 32 1.42 -8.54 -1.94
CA ARG A 32 1.31 -9.95 -1.56
C ARG A 32 1.09 -10.78 -2.82
N ILE A 33 1.79 -11.90 -2.93
CA ILE A 33 1.66 -12.79 -4.10
C ILE A 33 0.58 -13.83 -3.86
N GLU A 34 -0.29 -14.02 -4.86
CA GLU A 34 -1.25 -15.09 -4.92
C GLU A 34 -1.13 -15.70 -6.33
N GLY A 35 -0.27 -16.72 -6.49
CA GLY A 35 0.02 -17.30 -7.80
C GLY A 35 0.77 -16.31 -8.68
N ASP A 36 0.21 -15.99 -9.85
CA ASP A 36 0.77 -15.01 -10.77
C ASP A 36 0.18 -13.61 -10.53
N THR A 37 -0.65 -13.48 -9.52
CA THR A 37 -1.35 -12.24 -9.19
C THR A 37 -0.73 -11.59 -7.96
N ALA A 38 -0.58 -10.27 -8.00
CA ALA A 38 -0.15 -9.48 -6.86
C ALA A 38 -1.35 -8.74 -6.30
N VAL A 39 -1.58 -8.87 -4.98
CA VAL A 39 -2.56 -8.06 -4.26
C VAL A 39 -1.83 -6.87 -3.68
N ILE A 40 -2.35 -5.67 -3.92
CA ILE A 40 -1.66 -4.43 -3.63
C ILE A 40 -2.55 -3.51 -2.81
N GLY A 41 -1.97 -2.90 -1.79
CA GLY A 41 -2.63 -1.88 -1.00
C GLY A 41 -1.61 -0.88 -0.49
N ILE A 42 -2.07 0.10 0.30
CA ILE A 42 -1.18 1.05 0.93
C ILE A 42 -0.82 0.57 2.33
N THR A 43 0.32 1.02 2.84
CA THR A 43 0.80 0.56 4.14
C THR A 43 0.09 1.27 5.29
N ASP A 44 0.24 0.73 6.49
CA ASP A 44 -0.26 1.36 7.70
C ASP A 44 0.33 2.76 7.87
N PHE A 45 1.61 2.91 7.56
CA PHE A 45 2.27 4.21 7.58
C PHE A 45 1.56 5.19 6.63
N ALA A 46 1.28 4.75 5.38
CA ALA A 46 0.63 5.62 4.38
C ALA A 46 -0.75 6.07 4.85
N GLN A 47 -1.58 5.12 5.34
CA GLN A 47 -2.93 5.51 5.76
C GLN A 47 -2.89 6.42 6.98
N SER A 48 -1.90 6.26 7.87
CA SER A 48 -1.77 7.14 9.03
C SER A 48 -1.38 8.57 8.61
N GLN A 49 -0.58 8.70 7.57
CA GLN A 49 -0.20 10.01 7.03
C GLN A 49 -1.37 10.70 6.32
N LEU A 50 -2.18 9.91 5.61
CA LEU A 50 -3.31 10.46 4.86
C LEU A 50 -4.47 10.85 5.78
N GLY A 51 -4.69 10.10 6.86
CA GLY A 51 -5.84 10.28 7.71
C GLY A 51 -7.09 9.63 7.12
N ASP A 52 -8.26 10.14 7.46
CA ASP A 52 -9.54 9.52 7.06
C ASP A 52 -9.69 9.51 5.54
N ILE A 53 -9.77 8.32 4.97
CA ILE A 53 -9.93 8.12 3.53
C ILE A 53 -11.41 8.12 3.21
N VAL A 54 -11.80 8.95 2.23
CA VAL A 54 -13.19 9.18 1.88
C VAL A 54 -13.53 8.72 0.46
N PHE A 55 -12.52 8.51 -0.40
CA PHE A 55 -12.76 8.08 -1.76
C PHE A 55 -11.51 7.44 -2.33
N VAL A 56 -11.68 6.36 -3.10
CA VAL A 56 -10.60 5.72 -3.86
C VAL A 56 -11.10 5.56 -5.28
N ASP A 57 -10.30 6.03 -6.25
CA ASP A 57 -10.63 5.96 -7.66
C ASP A 57 -9.58 5.15 -8.39
N VAL A 58 -10.01 4.09 -9.08
CA VAL A 58 -9.11 3.25 -9.88
C VAL A 58 -9.69 3.13 -11.30
N PRO A 59 -9.38 4.11 -12.16
CA PRO A 59 -9.92 4.12 -13.52
C PRO A 59 -9.20 3.17 -14.46
N THR A 60 -8.18 2.46 -13.98
CA THR A 60 -7.25 1.71 -14.81
C THR A 60 -7.54 0.21 -14.87
N VAL A 61 -8.65 -0.27 -14.28
CA VAL A 61 -9.01 -1.69 -14.37
C VAL A 61 -9.12 -2.10 -15.84
N GLY A 62 -8.44 -3.19 -16.20
CA GLY A 62 -8.36 -3.66 -17.57
C GLY A 62 -7.14 -3.15 -18.34
N GLU A 63 -6.40 -2.19 -17.79
CA GLU A 63 -5.18 -1.66 -18.42
C GLU A 63 -3.95 -2.39 -17.91
N THR A 64 -2.92 -2.44 -18.76
CA THR A 64 -1.61 -2.96 -18.40
C THR A 64 -0.68 -1.79 -18.17
N LEU A 65 -0.12 -1.68 -16.98
CA LEU A 65 0.74 -0.57 -16.57
C LEU A 65 2.11 -1.10 -16.15
N ALA A 66 3.11 -0.24 -16.21
CA ALA A 66 4.45 -0.56 -15.73
C ALA A 66 4.57 -0.28 -14.23
N ALA A 67 5.55 -0.91 -13.59
CA ALA A 67 5.89 -0.56 -12.21
C ALA A 67 6.20 0.94 -12.13
N GLY A 68 5.72 1.59 -11.08
CA GLY A 68 5.91 3.03 -10.88
C GLY A 68 4.85 3.91 -11.52
N GLU A 69 3.98 3.36 -12.36
CA GLU A 69 2.90 4.16 -12.93
C GLU A 69 1.74 4.32 -11.93
N VAL A 70 1.02 5.42 -12.06
CA VAL A 70 -0.15 5.70 -11.22
C VAL A 70 -1.29 4.81 -11.66
N PHE A 71 -1.84 4.01 -10.74
CA PHE A 71 -3.01 3.18 -11.07
C PHE A 71 -4.31 3.79 -10.56
N GLY A 72 -4.24 4.73 -9.64
CA GLY A 72 -5.43 5.35 -9.09
C GLY A 72 -5.08 6.47 -8.14
N THR A 73 -6.10 7.03 -7.51
CA THR A 73 -5.94 8.09 -6.53
C THR A 73 -6.69 7.75 -5.24
N ILE A 74 -6.17 8.25 -4.13
CA ILE A 74 -6.76 8.06 -2.81
C ILE A 74 -7.05 9.44 -2.25
N GLU A 75 -8.32 9.70 -1.98
CA GLU A 75 -8.75 10.99 -1.45
C GLU A 75 -9.05 10.85 0.04
N ALA A 76 -8.36 11.65 0.84
CA ALA A 76 -8.61 11.77 2.27
C ALA A 76 -9.26 13.13 2.55
N VAL A 77 -9.74 13.31 3.77
CA VAL A 77 -10.39 14.59 4.14
C VAL A 77 -9.44 15.76 3.91
N LYS A 78 -8.16 15.58 4.24
CA LYS A 78 -7.20 16.70 4.22
C LYS A 78 -6.32 16.74 2.97
N THR A 79 -6.28 15.68 2.14
CA THR A 79 -5.34 15.61 1.02
C THR A 79 -5.75 14.54 0.02
N VAL A 80 -5.18 14.62 -1.17
CA VAL A 80 -5.33 13.61 -2.23
C VAL A 80 -3.93 13.09 -2.57
N SER A 81 -3.81 11.79 -2.78
CA SER A 81 -2.54 11.13 -3.10
C SER A 81 -2.70 10.22 -4.30
N ASP A 82 -1.70 10.20 -5.19
CA ASP A 82 -1.61 9.19 -6.23
C ASP A 82 -1.20 7.86 -5.62
N ALA A 83 -1.66 6.77 -6.24
CA ALA A 83 -1.23 5.42 -5.86
C ALA A 83 -0.46 4.82 -7.03
N PHE A 84 0.76 4.33 -6.74
CA PHE A 84 1.69 3.84 -7.74
C PHE A 84 1.79 2.32 -7.67
N LEU A 85 1.97 1.67 -8.83
CA LEU A 85 2.14 0.21 -8.86
C LEU A 85 3.53 -0.17 -8.38
N PRO A 86 3.63 -1.06 -7.37
CA PRO A 86 4.96 -1.60 -6.99
C PRO A 86 5.48 -2.62 -7.99
N VAL A 87 4.58 -3.31 -8.70
CA VAL A 87 4.93 -4.25 -9.78
C VAL A 87 4.01 -3.98 -10.95
N GLY A 88 4.53 -4.12 -12.17
CA GLY A 88 3.74 -3.90 -13.38
C GLY A 88 2.88 -5.10 -13.75
N GLY A 89 1.87 -4.85 -14.54
CA GLY A 89 0.98 -5.86 -15.06
C GLY A 89 -0.40 -5.34 -15.39
N GLU A 90 -1.30 -6.26 -15.67
CA GLU A 90 -2.69 -5.94 -15.96
C GLU A 90 -3.46 -5.79 -14.66
N ILE A 91 -4.17 -4.67 -14.50
CA ILE A 91 -5.03 -4.44 -13.34
C ILE A 91 -6.32 -5.20 -13.58
N VAL A 92 -6.49 -6.31 -12.86
CA VAL A 92 -7.61 -7.23 -13.11
C VAL A 92 -8.79 -7.00 -12.20
N GLU A 93 -8.58 -6.34 -11.05
CA GLU A 93 -9.67 -6.14 -10.10
C GLU A 93 -9.39 -4.93 -9.20
N PHE A 94 -10.44 -4.14 -8.94
CA PHE A 94 -10.47 -3.13 -7.89
C PHE A 94 -11.38 -3.67 -6.79
N ASN A 95 -10.98 -3.50 -5.54
CA ASN A 95 -11.71 -4.06 -4.39
C ASN A 95 -13.08 -3.39 -4.21
N ASP A 96 -14.14 -4.15 -4.46
CA ASP A 96 -15.52 -3.64 -4.33
C ASP A 96 -15.84 -3.16 -2.93
N ALA A 97 -15.26 -3.78 -1.90
CA ALA A 97 -15.51 -3.39 -0.52
C ALA A 97 -14.97 -1.99 -0.23
N VAL A 98 -13.82 -1.65 -0.80
CA VAL A 98 -13.22 -0.32 -0.66
C VAL A 98 -14.01 0.70 -1.48
N ASP A 99 -14.48 0.31 -2.67
CA ASP A 99 -15.31 1.19 -3.49
C ASP A 99 -16.59 1.57 -2.75
N ALA A 100 -17.21 0.60 -2.07
CA ALA A 100 -18.43 0.81 -1.31
C ALA A 100 -18.19 1.58 -0.01
N ASP A 101 -17.03 1.34 0.65
CA ASP A 101 -16.70 1.96 1.93
C ASP A 101 -15.20 2.21 2.02
N PRO A 102 -14.73 3.37 1.55
CA PRO A 102 -13.29 3.68 1.56
C PRO A 102 -12.64 3.66 2.94
N SER A 103 -13.42 3.82 4.01
CA SER A 103 -12.87 3.82 5.37
C SER A 103 -12.29 2.46 5.76
N ILE A 104 -12.62 1.40 5.02
CA ILE A 104 -12.04 0.07 5.25
C ILE A 104 -10.52 0.12 5.10
N VAL A 105 -9.99 0.99 4.23
CA VAL A 105 -8.55 1.14 4.07
C VAL A 105 -7.90 1.58 5.38
N ASN A 106 -8.55 2.47 6.13
CA ASN A 106 -8.03 2.89 7.44
C ASN A 106 -8.17 1.78 8.49
N LYS A 107 -9.25 1.02 8.43
CA LYS A 107 -9.61 0.06 9.49
C LYS A 107 -8.84 -1.25 9.36
N ASP A 108 -8.54 -1.70 8.14
CA ASP A 108 -7.94 -3.02 7.91
C ASP A 108 -7.05 -2.97 6.67
N VAL A 109 -6.00 -2.17 6.77
CA VAL A 109 -5.16 -1.79 5.63
C VAL A 109 -4.48 -2.99 4.95
N TYR A 110 -4.18 -4.06 5.70
CA TYR A 110 -3.53 -5.25 5.15
C TYR A 110 -4.49 -6.40 4.87
N GLY A 111 -5.74 -6.27 5.26
CA GLY A 111 -6.76 -7.28 5.04
C GLY A 111 -7.79 -6.81 4.02
N GLU A 112 -8.99 -6.49 4.50
CA GLU A 112 -10.10 -6.09 3.64
C GLU A 112 -9.83 -4.80 2.86
N GLY A 113 -8.85 -4.02 3.29
CA GLY A 113 -8.51 -2.73 2.66
C GLY A 113 -7.55 -2.81 1.49
N TRP A 114 -7.33 -3.98 0.90
CA TRP A 114 -6.50 -4.06 -0.32
C TRP A 114 -7.17 -3.24 -1.43
N LEU A 115 -6.36 -2.72 -2.35
CA LEU A 115 -6.88 -1.82 -3.39
C LEU A 115 -7.09 -2.54 -4.72
N VAL A 116 -6.05 -3.14 -5.26
CA VAL A 116 -6.13 -3.76 -6.60
C VAL A 116 -5.44 -5.11 -6.62
N LYS A 117 -5.84 -5.94 -7.60
CA LYS A 117 -5.11 -7.16 -7.96
C LYS A 117 -4.53 -6.95 -9.34
N VAL A 118 -3.28 -7.37 -9.52
CA VAL A 118 -2.52 -7.18 -10.74
C VAL A 118 -1.98 -8.52 -11.20
N LYS A 119 -2.25 -8.88 -12.45
CA LYS A 119 -1.60 -10.05 -13.06
C LYS A 119 -0.22 -9.58 -13.51
N MET A 120 0.82 -10.05 -12.82
CA MET A 120 2.18 -9.54 -13.02
C MET A 120 2.72 -9.85 -14.40
N SER A 121 3.34 -8.84 -15.03
CA SER A 121 4.05 -9.03 -16.29
C SER A 121 5.42 -9.66 -16.08
N ASP A 122 6.08 -9.32 -14.96
CA ASP A 122 7.41 -9.82 -14.62
C ASP A 122 7.51 -10.07 -13.12
N PRO A 123 7.40 -11.34 -12.68
CA PRO A 123 7.47 -11.66 -11.26
C PRO A 123 8.77 -11.26 -10.57
N ALA A 124 9.85 -11.05 -11.32
CA ALA A 124 11.12 -10.62 -10.73
C ALA A 124 11.01 -9.23 -10.09
N GLU A 125 10.05 -8.41 -10.54
CA GLU A 125 9.84 -7.10 -9.93
C GLU A 125 9.40 -7.21 -8.48
N TYR A 126 8.67 -8.27 -8.13
CA TYR A 126 8.28 -8.52 -6.74
C TYR A 126 9.52 -8.76 -5.88
N ASP A 127 10.46 -9.55 -6.39
CA ASP A 127 11.68 -9.89 -5.64
C ASP A 127 12.56 -8.67 -5.39
N ALA A 128 12.43 -7.65 -6.24
CA ALA A 128 13.20 -6.41 -6.12
C ALA A 128 12.61 -5.43 -5.09
N LEU A 129 11.41 -5.70 -4.58
CA LEU A 129 10.77 -4.84 -3.60
C LEU A 129 11.46 -4.94 -2.23
N LEU A 130 11.15 -3.98 -1.37
CA LEU A 130 11.72 -3.93 -0.02
C LEU A 130 11.13 -5.02 0.86
N SER A 131 11.98 -5.63 1.69
CA SER A 131 11.50 -6.48 2.79
C SER A 131 10.87 -5.61 3.86
N ALA A 132 10.15 -6.24 4.81
CA ALA A 132 9.60 -5.51 5.94
C ALA A 132 10.69 -4.78 6.73
N ALA A 133 11.84 -5.44 6.96
CA ALA A 133 12.94 -4.82 7.70
C ALA A 133 13.49 -3.59 6.98
N ASP A 134 13.67 -3.68 5.66
CA ASP A 134 14.17 -2.56 4.87
C ASP A 134 13.16 -1.42 4.80
N TYR A 135 11.89 -1.77 4.69
CA TYR A 135 10.83 -0.77 4.68
C TYR A 135 10.75 -0.05 6.03
N GLU A 136 10.89 -0.77 7.14
CA GLU A 136 10.91 -0.14 8.46
C GLU A 136 12.04 0.86 8.60
N LYS A 137 13.20 0.56 8.01
CA LYS A 137 14.32 1.51 7.98
C LYS A 137 13.97 2.76 7.19
N LEU A 138 13.24 2.59 6.10
CA LEU A 138 12.84 3.72 5.25
C LEU A 138 11.94 4.69 5.99
N ILE A 139 10.98 4.19 6.74
CA ILE A 139 10.00 5.03 7.46
C ILE A 139 10.47 5.38 8.88
N GLY A 140 11.50 4.72 9.36
CA GLY A 140 12.10 4.95 10.66
C GLY A 140 13.19 5.96 10.62
#